data_91347358ad7da12e2c768e2f93439d26
#
_entry.id   91347358ad7da12e2c768e2f93439d26
#
_cell.length_a   1.000
_cell.length_b   1.000
_cell.length_c   1.000
_cell.angle_alpha   90.00
_cell.angle_beta   90.00
_cell.angle_gamma   90.00
#
_symmetry.space_group_name_H-M   'P 1'
#
loop_
_entity.id
_entity.type
_entity.pdbx_description
1 polymer ?
#
loop_
_entity_poly.entity_id
_entity_poly.type
_entity_poly.pdbx_seq_one_letter_code
_entity_poly.pdbx_strand_id
1 'polypeptide(L)'
;MGEGVLITLIETLEDVAFGAQELIKIEPRFAPALAVTAPLPLRRKPDGFAALMSAIVGQQVSVAAARAIEAKCVAGGLADPETVRTATEDEMRACGLSRQKVKYLKALADARLDYDALRAAPTDDVVRTLVAVPGIGPWTAEIYAMFSLGHADVFAHGDLALQEATRLLFDLPSRPTERAMRDIAAEWAPWRAVAARLLWAYYHVEKQRDGIS
;
A
#
# COMPACT_ATOMS: atom_id res chain seq x y z
N MET A 1 -25.85 -7.81 18.38
CA MET A 1 -25.69 -8.15 16.96
C MET A 1 -24.97 -6.96 16.34
N GLY A 2 -23.65 -7.08 16.11
CA GLY A 2 -22.90 -6.00 15.50
C GLY A 2 -23.28 -5.91 14.01
N GLU A 3 -23.66 -4.73 13.57
CA GLU A 3 -23.76 -4.45 12.14
C GLU A 3 -22.39 -4.72 11.52
N GLY A 4 -22.30 -5.71 10.64
CA GLY A 4 -21.08 -5.99 9.89
C GLY A 4 -20.76 -4.77 9.06
N VAL A 5 -19.58 -4.17 9.27
CA VAL A 5 -19.09 -3.07 8.45
C VAL A 5 -18.95 -3.62 7.03
N LEU A 6 -19.77 -3.11 6.11
CA LEU A 6 -19.68 -3.44 4.69
C LEU A 6 -18.37 -2.86 4.16
N ILE A 7 -17.40 -3.73 3.84
CA ILE A 7 -16.14 -3.33 3.23
C ILE A 7 -16.35 -3.20 1.73
N THR A 8 -16.20 -1.99 1.19
CA THR A 8 -16.18 -1.79 -0.25
C THR A 8 -14.81 -2.19 -0.79
N LEU A 9 -14.79 -3.08 -1.80
CA LEU A 9 -13.56 -3.57 -2.43
C LEU A 9 -13.41 -3.01 -3.84
N ILE A 10 -12.17 -2.81 -4.25
CA ILE A 10 -11.75 -2.47 -5.61
C ILE A 10 -11.06 -3.70 -6.19
N GLU A 11 -11.72 -4.41 -7.10
CA GLU A 11 -11.24 -5.65 -7.69
C GLU A 11 -11.01 -5.54 -9.19
N THR A 12 -11.69 -4.59 -9.85
CA THR A 12 -11.67 -4.39 -11.30
C THR A 12 -11.34 -2.95 -11.69
N LEU A 13 -11.05 -2.72 -12.97
CA LEU A 13 -10.90 -1.36 -13.51
C LEU A 13 -12.21 -0.59 -13.48
N GLU A 14 -13.33 -1.29 -13.61
CA GLU A 14 -14.68 -0.72 -13.51
C GLU A 14 -14.94 -0.17 -12.11
N ASP A 15 -14.49 -0.87 -11.06
CA ASP A 15 -14.61 -0.38 -9.68
C ASP A 15 -13.79 0.89 -9.47
N VAL A 16 -12.57 0.94 -10.05
CA VAL A 16 -11.73 2.16 -10.00
C VAL A 16 -12.42 3.31 -10.73
N ALA A 17 -12.98 3.06 -11.92
CA ALA A 17 -13.66 4.08 -12.70
C ALA A 17 -14.93 4.58 -12.00
N PHE A 18 -15.72 3.67 -11.43
CA PHE A 18 -16.90 4.02 -10.62
C PHE A 18 -16.50 4.85 -9.41
N GLY A 19 -15.51 4.39 -8.62
CA GLY A 19 -15.03 5.12 -7.45
C GLY A 19 -14.47 6.50 -7.80
N ALA A 20 -13.86 6.68 -8.98
CA ALA A 20 -13.38 7.99 -9.44
C ALA A 20 -14.55 8.96 -9.73
N GLN A 21 -15.65 8.45 -10.31
CA GLN A 21 -16.85 9.27 -10.53
C GLN A 21 -17.54 9.65 -9.21
N GLU A 22 -17.59 8.72 -8.25
CA GLU A 22 -18.12 9.03 -6.92
C GLU A 22 -17.23 10.01 -6.16
N LEU A 23 -15.90 9.86 -6.26
CA LEU A 23 -14.93 10.75 -5.62
C LEU A 23 -15.08 12.20 -6.10
N ILE A 24 -15.25 12.46 -7.40
CA ILE A 24 -15.43 13.84 -7.91
C ILE A 24 -16.76 14.46 -7.51
N LYS A 25 -17.78 13.68 -7.13
CA LYS A 25 -19.01 14.21 -6.54
C LYS A 25 -18.79 14.67 -5.10
N ILE A 26 -17.95 13.95 -4.35
CA ILE A 26 -17.58 14.28 -2.97
C ILE A 26 -16.63 15.47 -2.95
N GLU A 27 -15.60 15.45 -3.83
CA GLU A 27 -14.57 16.47 -3.90
C GLU A 27 -14.32 16.87 -5.38
N PRO A 28 -15.06 17.87 -5.88
CA PRO A 28 -14.98 18.28 -7.28
C PRO A 28 -13.60 18.76 -7.76
N ARG A 29 -12.72 19.15 -6.84
CA ARG A 29 -11.34 19.57 -7.17
C ARG A 29 -10.50 18.42 -7.75
N PHE A 30 -10.93 17.17 -7.63
CA PHE A 30 -10.30 16.04 -8.32
C PHE A 30 -10.61 15.97 -9.83
N ALA A 31 -11.67 16.62 -10.31
CA ALA A 31 -12.08 16.50 -11.70
C ALA A 31 -11.02 16.92 -12.73
N PRO A 32 -10.28 18.06 -12.59
CA PRO A 32 -9.20 18.42 -13.50
C PRO A 32 -8.04 17.40 -13.50
N ALA A 33 -7.69 16.86 -12.33
CA ALA A 33 -6.64 15.85 -12.23
C ALA A 33 -7.08 14.54 -12.90
N LEU A 34 -8.33 14.10 -12.71
CA LEU A 34 -8.87 12.92 -13.37
C LEU A 34 -8.87 13.07 -14.89
N ALA A 35 -9.21 14.24 -15.42
CA ALA A 35 -9.23 14.50 -16.85
C ALA A 35 -7.87 14.29 -17.55
N VAL A 36 -6.76 14.52 -16.84
CA VAL A 36 -5.41 14.37 -17.39
C VAL A 36 -4.72 13.06 -17.01
N THR A 37 -5.32 12.26 -16.10
CA THR A 37 -4.72 11.01 -15.60
C THR A 37 -5.48 9.75 -15.94
N ALA A 38 -6.76 9.86 -16.35
CA ALA A 38 -7.56 8.68 -16.70
C ALA A 38 -7.02 7.95 -17.95
N PRO A 39 -7.13 6.61 -18.00
CA PRO A 39 -7.69 5.73 -16.99
C PRO A 39 -6.74 5.48 -15.80
N LEU A 40 -7.28 5.46 -14.58
CA LEU A 40 -6.50 5.15 -13.39
C LEU A 40 -6.17 3.65 -13.32
N PRO A 41 -4.97 3.27 -12.85
CA PRO A 41 -4.57 1.86 -12.79
C PRO A 41 -5.23 1.11 -11.63
N LEU A 42 -5.59 -0.15 -11.84
CA LEU A 42 -6.12 -1.04 -10.81
C LEU A 42 -5.03 -1.39 -9.75
N ARG A 43 -3.84 -1.80 -10.18
CA ARG A 43 -2.69 -2.19 -9.36
C ARG A 43 -2.98 -3.28 -8.31
N ARG A 44 -3.92 -4.21 -8.58
CA ARG A 44 -4.13 -5.36 -7.68
C ARG A 44 -2.87 -6.21 -7.60
N LYS A 45 -2.59 -6.70 -6.39
CA LYS A 45 -1.45 -7.58 -6.09
C LYS A 45 -1.96 -8.83 -5.36
N PRO A 46 -1.23 -9.95 -5.43
CA PRO A 46 -1.49 -11.07 -4.53
C PRO A 46 -1.44 -10.63 -3.08
N ASP A 47 -2.14 -11.34 -2.21
CA ASP A 47 -2.07 -11.15 -0.76
C ASP A 47 -1.31 -12.30 -0.07
N GLY A 48 -1.34 -12.30 1.26
CA GLY A 48 -0.73 -13.35 2.08
C GLY A 48 0.73 -13.08 2.43
N PHE A 49 1.36 -14.12 3.00
CA PHE A 49 2.74 -14.05 3.51
C PHE A 49 3.75 -13.57 2.46
N ALA A 50 3.71 -14.14 1.26
CA ALA A 50 4.65 -13.81 0.19
C ALA A 50 4.59 -12.33 -0.22
N ALA A 51 3.40 -11.72 -0.20
CA ALA A 51 3.24 -10.30 -0.50
C ALA A 51 3.88 -9.40 0.57
N LEU A 52 3.71 -9.74 1.84
CA LEU A 52 4.34 -9.01 2.94
C LEU A 52 5.86 -9.25 2.99
N MET A 53 6.32 -10.46 2.67
CA MET A 53 7.74 -10.76 2.47
C MET A 53 8.33 -9.85 1.38
N SER A 54 7.69 -9.77 0.21
CA SER A 54 8.12 -8.91 -0.90
C SER A 54 8.20 -7.44 -0.46
N ALA A 55 7.23 -6.96 0.31
CA ALA A 55 7.25 -5.60 0.85
C ALA A 55 8.45 -5.36 1.78
N ILE A 56 8.77 -6.29 2.68
CA ILE A 56 9.95 -6.21 3.57
C ILE A 56 11.25 -6.26 2.74
N VAL A 57 11.33 -7.15 1.76
CA VAL A 57 12.50 -7.28 0.87
C VAL A 57 12.75 -5.98 0.11
N GLY A 58 11.70 -5.31 -0.33
CA GLY A 58 11.79 -4.06 -1.10
C GLY A 58 12.20 -2.81 -0.31
N GLN A 59 12.20 -2.86 1.03
CA GLN A 59 12.54 -1.69 1.85
C GLN A 59 13.98 -1.21 1.61
N GLN A 60 14.16 0.09 1.37
CA GLN A 60 15.46 0.76 1.29
C GLN A 60 16.44 0.18 0.25
N VAL A 61 15.93 -0.42 -0.82
CA VAL A 61 16.73 -0.91 -1.94
C VAL A 61 16.11 -0.48 -3.27
N SER A 62 16.89 -0.46 -4.35
CA SER A 62 16.35 -0.21 -5.68
C SER A 62 15.40 -1.32 -6.12
N VAL A 63 14.48 -1.00 -7.04
CA VAL A 63 13.53 -2.00 -7.60
C VAL A 63 14.25 -3.21 -8.20
N ALA A 64 15.38 -2.98 -8.90
CA ALA A 64 16.18 -4.05 -9.48
C ALA A 64 16.79 -4.97 -8.40
N ALA A 65 17.35 -4.38 -7.32
CA ALA A 65 17.89 -5.13 -6.20
C ALA A 65 16.79 -5.91 -5.45
N ALA A 66 15.63 -5.28 -5.21
CA ALA A 66 14.48 -5.95 -4.59
C ALA A 66 14.06 -7.19 -5.37
N ARG A 67 13.88 -7.08 -6.68
CA ARG A 67 13.51 -8.21 -7.56
C ARG A 67 14.53 -9.34 -7.52
N ALA A 68 15.83 -9.00 -7.55
CA ALA A 68 16.90 -10.01 -7.49
C ALA A 68 16.91 -10.75 -6.15
N ILE A 69 16.73 -10.06 -5.03
CA ILE A 69 16.67 -10.66 -3.69
C ILE A 69 15.40 -11.50 -3.56
N GLU A 70 14.25 -10.98 -3.98
CA GLU A 70 12.96 -11.68 -3.94
C GLU A 70 13.02 -13.00 -4.72
N ALA A 71 13.58 -12.99 -5.93
CA ALA A 71 13.76 -14.21 -6.73
C ALA A 71 14.58 -15.26 -6.00
N LYS A 72 15.67 -14.89 -5.31
CA LYS A 72 16.47 -15.80 -4.50
C LYS A 72 15.69 -16.31 -3.27
N CYS A 73 14.93 -15.45 -2.60
CA CYS A 73 14.07 -15.83 -1.49
C CYS A 73 13.03 -16.87 -1.93
N VAL A 74 12.37 -16.66 -3.06
CA VAL A 74 11.38 -17.59 -3.62
C VAL A 74 12.04 -18.91 -3.99
N ALA A 75 13.20 -18.89 -4.68
CA ALA A 75 13.94 -20.09 -5.03
C ALA A 75 14.42 -20.87 -3.80
N GLY A 76 14.73 -20.19 -2.69
CA GLY A 76 15.06 -20.78 -1.39
C GLY A 76 13.86 -21.21 -0.55
N GLY A 77 12.63 -21.12 -1.08
CA GLY A 77 11.41 -21.52 -0.38
C GLY A 77 10.92 -20.51 0.67
N LEU A 78 11.56 -19.34 0.81
CA LEU A 78 11.22 -18.34 1.83
C LEU A 78 9.87 -17.63 1.59
N ALA A 79 9.17 -17.96 0.51
CA ALA A 79 7.78 -17.52 0.32
C ALA A 79 6.79 -18.29 1.21
N ASP A 80 7.22 -19.38 1.82
CA ASP A 80 6.46 -20.16 2.81
C ASP A 80 6.89 -19.80 4.24
N PRO A 81 5.95 -19.43 5.12
CA PRO A 81 6.26 -19.04 6.50
C PRO A 81 6.89 -20.18 7.34
N GLU A 82 6.57 -21.46 7.06
CA GLU A 82 7.18 -22.59 7.77
C GLU A 82 8.67 -22.71 7.41
N THR A 83 9.01 -22.56 6.15
CA THR A 83 10.40 -22.52 5.70
C THR A 83 11.16 -21.37 6.34
N VAL A 84 10.55 -20.17 6.44
CA VAL A 84 11.19 -19.03 7.12
C VAL A 84 11.42 -19.31 8.60
N ARG A 85 10.48 -19.96 9.30
CA ARG A 85 10.64 -20.30 10.73
C ARG A 85 11.82 -21.24 10.99
N THR A 86 12.05 -22.20 10.08
CA THR A 86 13.10 -23.24 10.24
C THR A 86 14.45 -22.84 9.66
N ALA A 87 14.47 -21.95 8.63
CA ALA A 87 15.71 -21.49 7.99
C ALA A 87 16.66 -20.81 8.98
N THR A 88 17.94 -21.04 8.83
CA THR A 88 18.99 -20.36 9.59
C THR A 88 19.19 -18.91 9.10
N GLU A 89 19.82 -18.06 9.93
CA GLU A 89 20.18 -16.70 9.49
C GLU A 89 21.09 -16.72 8.26
N ASP A 90 22.04 -17.65 8.20
CA ASP A 90 23.01 -17.73 7.09
C ASP A 90 22.33 -18.13 5.78
N GLU A 91 21.41 -19.08 5.78
CA GLU A 91 20.59 -19.43 4.60
C GLU A 91 19.78 -18.24 4.09
N MET A 92 19.11 -17.52 4.98
CA MET A 92 18.33 -16.33 4.62
C MET A 92 19.22 -15.21 4.07
N ARG A 93 20.42 -15.02 4.68
CA ARG A 93 21.39 -14.02 4.22
C ARG A 93 22.03 -14.39 2.87
N ALA A 94 22.20 -15.67 2.56
CA ALA A 94 22.64 -16.14 1.25
C ALA A 94 21.68 -15.72 0.12
N CYS A 95 20.40 -15.50 0.42
CA CYS A 95 19.42 -14.92 -0.50
C CYS A 95 19.61 -13.41 -0.73
N GLY A 96 20.51 -12.75 0.03
CA GLY A 96 20.77 -11.31 -0.07
C GLY A 96 20.02 -10.46 0.97
N LEU A 97 19.42 -11.09 1.98
CA LEU A 97 18.73 -10.37 3.06
C LEU A 97 19.75 -9.76 4.04
N SER A 98 19.52 -8.51 4.45
CA SER A 98 20.24 -7.94 5.58
C SER A 98 19.81 -8.60 6.90
N ARG A 99 20.65 -8.52 7.94
CA ARG A 99 20.28 -9.01 9.28
C ARG A 99 18.95 -8.47 9.78
N GLN A 100 18.68 -7.21 9.49
CA GLN A 100 17.42 -6.57 9.88
C GLN A 100 16.23 -7.19 9.15
N LYS A 101 16.34 -7.43 7.84
CA LYS A 101 15.27 -8.08 7.05
C LYS A 101 15.06 -9.53 7.47
N VAL A 102 16.11 -10.25 7.84
CA VAL A 102 15.99 -11.61 8.42
C VAL A 102 15.14 -11.57 9.70
N LYS A 103 15.42 -10.63 10.62
CA LYS A 103 14.61 -10.45 11.84
C LYS A 103 13.15 -10.14 11.53
N TYR A 104 12.90 -9.27 10.56
CA TYR A 104 11.54 -8.90 10.17
C TYR A 104 10.77 -10.07 9.53
N LEU A 105 11.42 -10.85 8.67
CA LEU A 105 10.77 -12.03 8.06
C LEU A 105 10.48 -13.12 9.10
N LYS A 106 11.40 -13.35 10.03
CA LYS A 106 11.16 -14.25 11.18
C LYS A 106 9.95 -13.80 11.99
N ALA A 107 9.90 -12.50 12.37
CA ALA A 107 8.78 -11.94 13.10
C ALA A 107 7.45 -12.06 12.33
N LEU A 108 7.46 -11.85 11.00
CA LEU A 108 6.29 -12.04 10.16
C LEU A 108 5.84 -13.51 10.15
N ALA A 109 6.76 -14.46 10.02
CA ALA A 109 6.42 -15.88 10.04
C ALA A 109 5.89 -16.35 11.40
N ASP A 110 6.48 -15.83 12.49
CA ASP A 110 6.08 -16.15 13.86
C ASP A 110 4.73 -15.54 14.26
N ALA A 111 4.34 -14.44 13.61
CA ALA A 111 3.05 -13.79 13.85
C ALA A 111 1.84 -14.66 13.47
N ARG A 112 2.03 -15.68 12.63
CA ARG A 112 0.99 -16.65 12.21
C ARG A 112 -0.32 -15.97 11.83
N LEU A 113 -0.23 -14.92 11.01
CA LEU A 113 -1.39 -14.13 10.60
C LEU A 113 -2.43 -15.02 9.91
N ASP A 114 -3.68 -14.85 10.31
CA ASP A 114 -4.83 -15.42 9.61
C ASP A 114 -5.20 -14.50 8.44
N TYR A 115 -4.78 -14.85 7.24
CA TYR A 115 -4.99 -14.04 6.04
C TYR A 115 -6.45 -14.04 5.58
N ASP A 116 -7.22 -15.09 5.89
CA ASP A 116 -8.66 -15.13 5.59
C ASP A 116 -9.40 -14.16 6.52
N ALA A 117 -9.05 -14.15 7.80
CA ALA A 117 -9.57 -13.17 8.75
C ALA A 117 -9.20 -11.73 8.36
N LEU A 118 -7.97 -11.50 7.88
CA LEU A 118 -7.55 -10.18 7.39
C LEU A 118 -8.36 -9.70 6.18
N ARG A 119 -8.73 -10.60 5.25
CA ARG A 119 -9.58 -10.23 4.09
C ARG A 119 -10.98 -9.79 4.52
N ALA A 120 -11.49 -10.35 5.60
CA ALA A 120 -12.81 -10.04 6.12
C ALA A 120 -12.83 -8.89 7.14
N ALA A 121 -11.67 -8.43 7.58
CA ALA A 121 -11.55 -7.43 8.65
C ALA A 121 -11.71 -6.00 8.12
N PRO A 122 -12.27 -5.06 8.91
CA PRO A 122 -12.26 -3.63 8.61
C PRO A 122 -10.83 -3.11 8.41
N THR A 123 -10.68 -2.07 7.58
CA THR A 123 -9.37 -1.48 7.22
C THR A 123 -8.51 -1.15 8.43
N ASP A 124 -9.08 -0.52 9.46
CA ASP A 124 -8.33 -0.12 10.67
C ASP A 124 -7.81 -1.32 11.45
N ASP A 125 -8.57 -2.43 11.46
CA ASP A 125 -8.17 -3.67 12.11
C ASP A 125 -7.04 -4.35 11.34
N VAL A 126 -7.12 -4.36 10.00
CA VAL A 126 -6.02 -4.84 9.13
C VAL A 126 -4.74 -4.05 9.41
N VAL A 127 -4.81 -2.72 9.37
CA VAL A 127 -3.63 -1.86 9.60
C VAL A 127 -3.07 -2.09 10.98
N ARG A 128 -3.91 -2.13 12.02
CA ARG A 128 -3.48 -2.38 13.42
C ARG A 128 -2.79 -3.72 13.58
N THR A 129 -3.37 -4.78 13.01
CA THR A 129 -2.83 -6.14 13.06
C THR A 129 -1.47 -6.22 12.38
N LEU A 130 -1.33 -5.62 11.20
CA LEU A 130 -0.08 -5.65 10.44
C LEU A 130 1.02 -4.81 11.09
N VAL A 131 0.70 -3.63 11.61
CA VAL A 131 1.67 -2.74 12.27
C VAL A 131 2.21 -3.35 13.58
N ALA A 132 1.48 -4.25 14.22
CA ALA A 132 1.97 -5.00 15.37
C ALA A 132 3.15 -5.94 15.03
N VAL A 133 3.35 -6.28 13.75
CA VAL A 133 4.44 -7.13 13.28
C VAL A 133 5.72 -6.29 13.07
N PRO A 134 6.83 -6.59 13.75
CA PRO A 134 8.09 -5.90 13.55
C PRO A 134 8.52 -5.88 12.07
N GLY A 135 8.82 -4.69 11.54
CA GLY A 135 9.21 -4.50 10.14
C GLY A 135 8.06 -4.08 9.22
N ILE A 136 6.82 -4.09 9.69
CA ILE A 136 5.66 -3.57 8.95
C ILE A 136 5.26 -2.24 9.57
N GLY A 137 5.54 -1.14 8.85
CA GLY A 137 5.08 0.19 9.26
C GLY A 137 3.69 0.53 8.70
N PRO A 138 3.09 1.66 9.17
CA PRO A 138 1.76 2.11 8.70
C PRO A 138 1.65 2.17 7.19
N TRP A 139 2.61 2.77 6.51
CA TRP A 139 2.62 2.85 5.04
C TRP A 139 2.54 1.46 4.37
N THR A 140 3.33 0.48 4.85
CA THR A 140 3.31 -0.88 4.28
C THR A 140 1.96 -1.56 4.53
N ALA A 141 1.38 -1.40 5.71
CA ALA A 141 0.07 -1.95 6.05
C ALA A 141 -1.06 -1.31 5.21
N GLU A 142 -1.04 0.01 5.04
CA GLU A 142 -1.99 0.75 4.21
C GLU A 142 -1.89 0.35 2.73
N ILE A 143 -0.67 0.18 2.18
CA ILE A 143 -0.42 -0.30 0.82
C ILE A 143 -0.90 -1.74 0.63
N TYR A 144 -0.71 -2.61 1.63
CA TYR A 144 -1.21 -3.98 1.59
C TYR A 144 -2.74 -4.01 1.60
N ALA A 145 -3.40 -3.28 2.50
CA ALA A 145 -4.86 -3.16 2.53
C ALA A 145 -5.40 -2.63 1.19
N MET A 146 -4.75 -1.62 0.60
CA MET A 146 -5.17 -0.98 -0.65
C MET A 146 -5.02 -1.89 -1.87
N PHE A 147 -3.88 -2.54 -2.05
CA PHE A 147 -3.56 -3.24 -3.29
C PHE A 147 -3.65 -4.76 -3.18
N SER A 148 -3.39 -5.35 -2.02
CA SER A 148 -3.51 -6.79 -1.83
C SER A 148 -4.92 -7.19 -1.40
N LEU A 149 -5.51 -6.49 -0.44
CA LEU A 149 -6.89 -6.78 -0.02
C LEU A 149 -7.94 -6.04 -0.88
N GLY A 150 -7.59 -4.92 -1.49
CA GLY A 150 -8.49 -4.18 -2.37
C GLY A 150 -9.42 -3.21 -1.65
N HIS A 151 -9.13 -2.83 -0.42
CA HIS A 151 -9.98 -1.91 0.32
C HIS A 151 -10.11 -0.56 -0.39
N ALA A 152 -11.35 -0.11 -0.60
CA ALA A 152 -11.63 1.18 -1.23
C ALA A 152 -11.38 2.35 -0.27
N ASP A 153 -11.57 2.11 1.03
CA ASP A 153 -11.46 3.16 2.05
C ASP A 153 -10.19 3.00 2.89
N VAL A 154 -9.05 3.23 2.25
CA VAL A 154 -7.71 3.26 2.86
C VAL A 154 -6.84 4.29 2.16
N PHE A 155 -5.95 4.94 2.89
CA PHE A 155 -5.04 5.96 2.35
C PHE A 155 -3.66 5.87 3.01
N ALA A 156 -2.59 6.00 2.23
CA ALA A 156 -1.23 5.99 2.73
C ALA A 156 -0.79 7.42 3.13
N HIS A 157 -1.21 7.87 4.31
CA HIS A 157 -1.07 9.25 4.77
C HIS A 157 0.40 9.73 4.89
N GLY A 158 1.33 8.80 5.16
CA GLY A 158 2.77 9.06 5.24
C GLY A 158 3.48 9.08 3.89
N ASP A 159 2.80 8.83 2.76
CA ASP A 159 3.40 8.82 1.43
C ASP A 159 3.71 10.24 0.94
N LEU A 160 4.99 10.52 0.73
CA LEU A 160 5.45 11.86 0.34
C LEU A 160 4.94 12.30 -1.03
N ALA A 161 4.75 11.38 -1.97
CA ALA A 161 4.22 11.72 -3.28
C ALA A 161 2.73 12.07 -3.20
N LEU A 162 1.95 11.38 -2.36
CA LEU A 162 0.56 11.72 -2.09
C LEU A 162 0.43 13.08 -1.40
N GLN A 163 1.26 13.36 -0.39
CA GLN A 163 1.30 14.65 0.29
C GLN A 163 1.62 15.79 -0.69
N GLU A 164 2.61 15.59 -1.57
CA GLU A 164 3.00 16.60 -2.55
C GLU A 164 1.95 16.78 -3.65
N ALA A 165 1.36 15.69 -4.15
CA ALA A 165 0.26 15.76 -5.10
C ALA A 165 -0.96 16.50 -4.52
N THR A 166 -1.26 16.27 -3.25
CA THR A 166 -2.32 16.99 -2.53
C THR A 166 -1.98 18.47 -2.45
N ARG A 167 -0.75 18.83 -2.09
CA ARG A 167 -0.33 20.24 -2.07
C ARG A 167 -0.55 20.91 -3.42
N LEU A 168 -0.15 20.27 -4.51
CA LEU A 168 -0.25 20.81 -5.86
C LEU A 168 -1.73 20.93 -6.31
N LEU A 169 -2.51 19.88 -6.13
CA LEU A 169 -3.89 19.84 -6.61
C LEU A 169 -4.82 20.79 -5.84
N PHE A 170 -4.57 20.94 -4.54
CA PHE A 170 -5.42 21.75 -3.66
C PHE A 170 -4.83 23.15 -3.37
N ASP A 171 -3.75 23.52 -4.07
CA ASP A 171 -3.04 24.81 -3.93
C ASP A 171 -2.70 25.14 -2.47
N LEU A 172 -2.17 24.15 -1.75
CA LEU A 172 -1.78 24.34 -0.36
C LEU A 172 -0.44 25.09 -0.28
N PRO A 173 -0.24 25.96 0.71
CA PRO A 173 0.99 26.76 0.84
C PRO A 173 2.24 25.90 1.14
N SER A 174 2.05 24.71 1.71
CA SER A 174 3.12 23.76 2.01
C SER A 174 2.60 22.33 1.95
N ARG A 175 3.55 21.38 1.80
CA ARG A 175 3.22 19.96 1.82
C ARG A 175 2.62 19.60 3.18
N PRO A 176 1.42 19.00 3.22
CA PRO A 176 0.76 18.61 4.46
C PRO A 176 1.58 17.52 5.18
N THR A 177 1.60 17.58 6.50
CA THR A 177 2.16 16.51 7.34
C THR A 177 1.26 15.27 7.28
N GLU A 178 1.77 14.11 7.71
CA GLU A 178 0.96 12.89 7.80
C GLU A 178 -0.33 13.11 8.60
N ARG A 179 -0.26 13.85 9.71
CA ARG A 179 -1.44 14.18 10.52
C ARG A 179 -2.45 15.01 9.72
N ALA A 180 -2.00 16.07 9.07
CA ALA A 180 -2.87 16.91 8.24
C ALA A 180 -3.47 16.12 7.08
N MET A 181 -2.70 15.17 6.49
CA MET A 181 -3.23 14.28 5.45
C MET A 181 -4.35 13.37 5.94
N ARG A 182 -4.33 12.93 7.20
CA ARG A 182 -5.42 12.14 7.79
C ARG A 182 -6.71 12.95 7.81
N ASP A 183 -6.62 14.21 8.26
CA ASP A 183 -7.77 15.11 8.35
C ASP A 183 -8.31 15.41 6.94
N ILE A 184 -7.43 15.74 5.97
CA ILE A 184 -7.82 16.03 4.59
C ILE A 184 -8.44 14.80 3.91
N ALA A 185 -7.80 13.63 4.02
CA ALA A 185 -8.26 12.42 3.34
C ALA A 185 -9.53 11.82 3.98
N ALA A 186 -9.87 12.19 5.20
CA ALA A 186 -11.13 11.76 5.84
C ALA A 186 -12.35 12.16 5.02
N GLU A 187 -12.32 13.35 4.39
CA GLU A 187 -13.41 13.86 3.55
C GLU A 187 -13.61 13.05 2.26
N TRP A 188 -12.66 12.21 1.86
CA TRP A 188 -12.71 11.42 0.62
C TRP A 188 -13.28 10.01 0.81
N ALA A 189 -13.72 9.69 2.05
CA ALA A 189 -14.36 8.41 2.32
C ALA A 189 -15.66 8.28 1.50
N PRO A 190 -16.00 7.07 1.01
CA PRO A 190 -15.28 5.80 1.17
C PRO A 190 -14.28 5.48 0.03
N TRP A 191 -13.86 6.46 -0.77
CA TRP A 191 -13.05 6.29 -1.98
C TRP A 191 -11.59 6.73 -1.81
N ARG A 192 -11.07 6.70 -0.57
CA ARG A 192 -9.70 7.15 -0.26
C ARG A 192 -8.63 6.44 -1.07
N ALA A 193 -8.80 5.15 -1.37
CA ALA A 193 -7.86 4.39 -2.20
C ALA A 193 -7.91 4.77 -3.68
N VAL A 194 -9.06 5.28 -4.16
CA VAL A 194 -9.17 5.86 -5.51
C VAL A 194 -8.51 7.23 -5.56
N ALA A 195 -8.71 8.05 -4.53
CA ALA A 195 -8.02 9.33 -4.38
C ALA A 195 -6.49 9.15 -4.40
N ALA A 196 -5.97 8.13 -3.70
CA ALA A 196 -4.54 7.81 -3.71
C ALA A 196 -4.04 7.45 -5.12
N ARG A 197 -4.78 6.62 -5.89
CA ARG A 197 -4.43 6.27 -7.28
C ARG A 197 -4.38 7.50 -8.17
N LEU A 198 -5.37 8.38 -8.06
CA LEU A 198 -5.46 9.62 -8.82
C LEU A 198 -4.31 10.56 -8.46
N LEU A 199 -4.04 10.76 -7.18
CA LEU A 199 -2.96 11.63 -6.70
C LEU A 199 -1.58 11.12 -7.14
N TRP A 200 -1.29 9.81 -7.10
CA TRP A 200 -0.05 9.28 -7.65
C TRP A 200 0.07 9.49 -9.16
N ALA A 201 -1.04 9.29 -9.91
CA ALA A 201 -1.04 9.53 -11.34
C ALA A 201 -0.81 11.03 -11.64
N TYR A 202 -1.49 11.91 -10.92
CA TYR A 202 -1.34 13.36 -11.04
C TYR A 202 0.09 13.82 -10.70
N TYR A 203 0.68 13.29 -9.63
CA TYR A 203 2.07 13.57 -9.26
C TYR A 203 3.05 13.26 -10.39
N HIS A 204 2.86 12.15 -11.11
CA HIS A 204 3.68 11.81 -12.26
C HIS A 204 3.51 12.79 -13.42
N VAL A 205 2.30 13.24 -13.70
CA VAL A 205 2.03 14.24 -14.75
C VAL A 205 2.70 15.56 -14.40
N GLU A 206 2.55 16.06 -13.18
CA GLU A 206 3.17 17.32 -12.75
C GLU A 206 4.71 17.24 -12.76
N LYS A 207 5.31 16.16 -12.27
CA LYS A 207 6.77 15.97 -12.35
C LYS A 207 7.29 16.00 -13.80
N GLN A 208 6.57 15.43 -14.74
CA GLN A 208 6.97 15.46 -16.15
C GLN A 208 6.88 16.89 -16.73
N ARG A 209 5.88 17.67 -16.32
CA ARG A 209 5.73 19.09 -16.71
C ARG A 209 6.87 19.95 -16.17
N ASP A 210 7.32 19.71 -14.94
CA ASP A 210 8.40 20.45 -14.30
C ASP A 210 9.80 20.04 -14.79
N GLY A 211 9.92 19.05 -15.69
CA GLY A 211 11.21 18.56 -16.21
C GLY A 211 12.05 17.83 -15.16
N ILE A 212 11.46 17.43 -14.04
CA ILE A 212 12.13 16.69 -12.96
C ILE A 212 11.90 15.20 -13.21
N SER A 213 12.83 14.56 -13.91
CA SER A 213 12.87 13.10 -14.13
C SER A 213 13.68 12.38 -13.04
#